data_36319120c92b8d97e9a8148678763fde
#
_entry.id   36319120c92b8d97e9a8148678763fde
#
_cell.length_a   1.000
_cell.length_b   1.000
_cell.length_c   1.000
_cell.angle_alpha   90.00
_cell.angle_beta   90.00
_cell.angle_gamma   90.00
#
_symmetry.space_group_name_H-M   'P 1'
#
loop_
_entity.id
_entity.type
_entity.pdbx_description
1 polymer ?
#
loop_
_entity_poly.entity_id
_entity_poly.type
_entity_poly.pdbx_seq_one_letter_code
_entity_poly.pdbx_strand_id
1 'polypeptide(L)'
;MGEGLGGSGVNKISEYVVGCPYCSGYTFKVEEYVYEVPIFGRILLSVGSCSECGFKRRDVGVLEEKGPKKLVLRVRGERELRYLMVKSARAAILIPDVGLEYTPTMYSYGYITTVEGILYEFQQAALVACGSVQTQQCRDVLSWIERAINGEVEFTMVVCDFDGLSKIVGEDVIEGELDETCKSLISYSI
;
A
#
# COMPACT_ATOMS: atom_id res chain seq x y z
N MET A 1 -6.66 31.71 32.04
CA MET A 1 -5.53 30.86 31.62
C MET A 1 -6.14 29.68 30.86
N GLY A 2 -6.13 29.78 29.53
CA GLY A 2 -6.71 28.74 28.66
C GLY A 2 -5.54 27.96 28.08
N GLU A 3 -5.39 26.72 28.50
CA GLU A 3 -4.46 25.78 27.86
C GLU A 3 -4.99 25.41 26.49
N GLY A 4 -4.27 25.85 25.47
CA GLY A 4 -4.55 25.48 24.08
C GLY A 4 -4.34 24.01 23.88
N LEU A 5 -5.40 23.31 23.46
CA LEU A 5 -5.35 21.97 22.90
C LEU A 5 -4.38 22.01 21.70
N GLY A 6 -3.29 21.28 21.82
CA GLY A 6 -2.24 21.17 20.81
C GLY A 6 -2.86 20.72 19.48
N GLY A 7 -2.81 21.61 18.51
CA GLY A 7 -3.23 21.32 17.14
C GLY A 7 -2.35 20.19 16.59
N SER A 8 -2.95 19.16 16.04
CA SER A 8 -2.32 18.16 15.20
C SER A 8 -1.64 18.89 14.04
N GLY A 9 -0.31 19.07 14.16
CA GLY A 9 0.45 19.92 13.25
C GLY A 9 0.57 19.30 11.87
N VAL A 10 -0.25 19.78 10.94
CA VAL A 10 -0.03 19.59 9.51
C VAL A 10 1.05 20.55 9.08
N ASN A 11 2.21 20.06 8.69
CA ASN A 11 3.29 20.89 8.20
C ASN A 11 3.46 20.65 6.68
N LYS A 12 3.14 21.69 5.89
CA LYS A 12 3.53 21.69 4.47
C LYS A 12 5.05 21.84 4.41
N ILE A 13 5.71 20.88 3.75
CA ILE A 13 7.17 20.81 3.67
C ILE A 13 7.70 21.16 2.27
N SER A 14 6.92 20.93 1.23
CA SER A 14 7.33 21.28 -0.12
C SER A 14 6.15 21.60 -1.03
N GLU A 15 6.46 22.32 -2.10
CA GLU A 15 5.56 22.60 -3.23
C GLU A 15 6.41 22.76 -4.48
N TYR A 16 6.04 22.03 -5.54
CA TYR A 16 6.75 22.10 -6.81
C TYR A 16 5.83 21.74 -7.99
N VAL A 17 6.29 22.06 -9.20
CA VAL A 17 5.57 21.76 -10.45
C VAL A 17 6.43 20.81 -11.28
N VAL A 18 5.82 19.77 -11.82
CA VAL A 18 6.47 18.77 -12.66
C VAL A 18 5.63 18.44 -13.90
N GLY A 19 6.15 17.62 -14.80
CA GLY A 19 5.39 17.06 -15.91
C GLY A 19 4.22 16.20 -15.42
N CYS A 20 3.05 16.44 -15.98
CA CYS A 20 1.86 15.67 -15.66
C CYS A 20 2.00 14.25 -16.21
N PRO A 21 1.82 13.19 -15.39
CA PRO A 21 1.93 11.81 -15.85
C PRO A 21 0.81 11.38 -16.80
N TYR A 22 -0.26 12.20 -16.92
CA TYR A 22 -1.40 11.91 -17.79
C TYR A 22 -1.34 12.65 -19.13
N CYS A 23 -1.11 13.98 -19.13
CA CYS A 23 -1.10 14.79 -20.35
C CYS A 23 0.30 15.27 -20.77
N SER A 24 1.34 14.97 -19.98
CA SER A 24 2.73 15.38 -20.17
C SER A 24 2.97 16.91 -20.13
N GLY A 25 1.93 17.73 -19.92
CA GLY A 25 2.06 19.19 -19.73
C GLY A 25 2.80 19.50 -18.41
N TYR A 26 3.64 20.52 -18.41
CA TYR A 26 4.43 20.91 -17.23
C TYR A 26 3.60 21.81 -16.29
N THR A 27 2.46 21.26 -15.84
CA THR A 27 1.45 21.97 -15.04
C THR A 27 0.94 21.15 -13.87
N PHE A 28 1.62 20.05 -13.54
CA PHE A 28 1.26 19.19 -12.39
C PHE A 28 1.88 19.75 -11.12
N LYS A 29 1.06 20.43 -10.33
CA LYS A 29 1.46 20.97 -9.02
C LYS A 29 1.38 19.86 -7.97
N VAL A 30 2.47 19.66 -7.23
CA VAL A 30 2.55 18.74 -6.11
C VAL A 30 2.77 19.52 -4.83
N GLU A 31 2.05 19.18 -3.78
CA GLU A 31 2.19 19.69 -2.44
C GLU A 31 2.43 18.53 -1.48
N GLU A 32 3.42 18.65 -0.61
CA GLU A 32 3.80 17.63 0.36
C GLU A 32 3.61 18.14 1.79
N TYR A 33 3.02 17.27 2.59
CA TYR A 33 2.69 17.54 3.98
C TYR A 33 3.21 16.42 4.88
N VAL A 34 3.69 16.79 6.06
CA VAL A 34 4.04 15.83 7.11
C VAL A 34 3.04 15.91 8.23
N TYR A 35 2.54 14.73 8.61
CA TYR A 35 1.65 14.52 9.75
C TYR A 35 2.34 13.62 10.76
N GLU A 36 2.16 13.92 12.02
CA GLU A 36 2.51 12.99 13.09
C GLU A 36 1.26 12.19 13.50
N VAL A 37 1.31 10.89 13.22
CA VAL A 37 0.22 9.96 13.52
C VAL A 37 0.70 9.03 14.63
N PRO A 38 0.02 9.00 15.81
CA PRO A 38 0.52 8.26 16.98
C PRO A 38 0.89 6.81 16.71
N ILE A 39 0.17 6.13 15.82
CA ILE A 39 0.36 4.70 15.51
C ILE A 39 1.46 4.49 14.47
N PHE A 40 1.56 5.38 13.47
CA PHE A 40 2.48 5.22 12.33
C PHE A 40 3.77 6.04 12.47
N GLY A 41 3.81 7.00 13.41
CA GLY A 41 4.87 8.01 13.44
C GLY A 41 4.61 9.11 12.41
N ARG A 42 5.65 9.65 11.79
CA ARG A 42 5.51 10.67 10.76
C ARG A 42 5.08 10.04 9.44
N ILE A 43 4.03 10.54 8.86
CA ILE A 43 3.58 10.17 7.52
C ILE A 43 3.78 11.34 6.56
N LEU A 44 4.16 11.02 5.33
CA LEU A 44 4.21 11.93 4.20
C LEU A 44 2.91 11.79 3.40
N LEU A 45 2.22 12.90 3.20
CA LEU A 45 1.08 12.99 2.30
C LEU A 45 1.46 13.88 1.12
N SER A 46 1.45 13.32 -0.08
CA SER A 46 1.65 14.06 -1.32
C SER A 46 0.31 14.21 -2.06
N VAL A 47 -0.02 15.44 -2.44
CA VAL A 47 -1.24 15.77 -3.20
C VAL A 47 -0.83 16.49 -4.47
N GLY A 48 -1.20 15.93 -5.62
CA GLY A 48 -0.90 16.51 -6.92
C GLY A 48 -2.16 16.81 -7.72
N SER A 49 -2.13 17.90 -8.46
CA SER A 49 -3.19 18.27 -9.42
C SER A 49 -2.63 18.97 -10.66
N CYS A 50 -3.14 18.59 -11.82
CA CYS A 50 -2.81 19.23 -13.09
C CYS A 50 -3.86 20.28 -13.44
N SER A 51 -3.43 21.51 -13.69
CA SER A 51 -4.34 22.59 -14.08
C SER A 51 -4.80 22.49 -15.53
N GLU A 52 -4.10 21.74 -16.37
CA GLU A 52 -4.41 21.59 -17.80
C GLU A 52 -5.45 20.49 -18.07
N CYS A 53 -5.26 19.28 -17.50
CA CYS A 53 -6.15 18.14 -17.76
C CYS A 53 -7.01 17.73 -16.56
N GLY A 54 -6.84 18.35 -15.40
CA GLY A 54 -7.60 18.03 -14.18
C GLY A 54 -7.17 16.75 -13.50
N PHE A 55 -6.11 16.06 -13.96
CA PHE A 55 -5.58 14.86 -13.30
C PHE A 55 -5.20 15.15 -11.86
N LYS A 56 -5.59 14.25 -10.93
CA LYS A 56 -5.27 14.35 -9.51
C LYS A 56 -4.62 13.09 -9.03
N ARG A 57 -3.63 13.22 -8.16
CA ARG A 57 -2.97 12.10 -7.48
C ARG A 57 -2.83 12.40 -5.99
N ARG A 58 -2.98 11.36 -5.18
CA ARG A 58 -2.67 11.40 -3.76
C ARG A 58 -1.76 10.24 -3.46
N ASP A 59 -0.82 10.45 -2.55
CA ASP A 59 0.15 9.43 -2.15
C ASP A 59 0.39 9.53 -0.65
N VAL A 60 0.53 8.40 0.02
CA VAL A 60 0.78 8.31 1.47
C VAL A 60 1.92 7.34 1.69
N GLY A 61 2.86 7.73 2.53
CA GLY A 61 3.96 6.89 2.97
C GLY A 61 4.38 7.21 4.39
N VAL A 62 5.06 6.30 5.05
CA VAL A 62 5.68 6.55 6.36
C VAL A 62 7.01 7.24 6.12
N LEU A 63 7.24 8.38 6.77
CA LEU A 63 8.50 9.12 6.67
C LEU A 63 9.50 8.55 7.69
N GLU A 64 10.05 7.40 7.37
CA GLU A 64 11.16 6.78 8.10
C GLU A 64 12.39 6.74 7.18
N GLU A 65 13.59 6.97 7.73
CA GLU A 65 14.86 6.94 6.98
C GLU A 65 15.36 5.51 6.74
N LYS A 66 14.46 4.63 6.29
CA LYS A 66 14.81 3.24 5.96
C LYS A 66 14.67 3.05 4.46
N GLY A 67 15.73 2.52 3.85
CA GLY A 67 15.73 2.14 2.43
C GLY A 67 14.73 1.02 2.12
N PRO A 68 14.77 0.47 0.88
CA PRO A 68 13.93 -0.64 0.47
C PRO A 68 13.91 -1.77 1.51
N LYS A 69 12.73 -2.33 1.78
CA LYS A 69 12.55 -3.34 2.82
C LYS A 69 11.49 -4.38 2.48
N LYS A 70 11.58 -5.49 3.15
CA LYS A 70 10.61 -6.57 3.14
C LYS A 70 9.89 -6.63 4.48
N LEU A 71 8.56 -6.69 4.46
CA LEU A 71 7.77 -6.97 5.64
C LEU A 71 7.12 -8.34 5.47
N VAL A 72 7.17 -9.15 6.51
CA VAL A 72 6.54 -10.47 6.53
C VAL A 72 5.62 -10.55 7.73
N LEU A 73 4.37 -10.93 7.47
CA LEU A 73 3.36 -11.15 8.49
C LEU A 73 2.74 -12.53 8.32
N ARG A 74 2.76 -13.35 9.37
CA ARG A 74 1.95 -14.56 9.44
C ARG A 74 0.57 -14.19 10.00
N VAL A 75 -0.45 -14.26 9.15
CA VAL A 75 -1.84 -14.03 9.53
C VAL A 75 -2.42 -15.36 10.03
N ARG A 76 -2.88 -15.38 11.29
CA ARG A 76 -3.42 -16.58 11.95
C ARG A 76 -4.93 -16.48 12.21
N GLY A 77 -5.49 -15.27 12.10
CA GLY A 77 -6.91 -15.02 12.34
C GLY A 77 -7.27 -13.55 12.36
N GLU A 78 -8.38 -13.22 13.00
CA GLU A 78 -8.96 -11.88 12.98
C GLU A 78 -8.04 -10.79 13.56
N ARG A 79 -7.18 -11.12 14.51
CA ARG A 79 -6.28 -10.13 15.13
C ARG A 79 -5.36 -9.51 14.08
N GLU A 80 -4.66 -10.34 13.32
CA GLU A 80 -3.72 -9.90 12.31
C GLU A 80 -4.43 -9.27 11.10
N LEU A 81 -5.65 -9.71 10.77
CA LEU A 81 -6.48 -9.10 9.73
C LEU A 81 -6.79 -7.63 10.02
N ARG A 82 -6.93 -7.26 11.30
CA ARG A 82 -7.21 -5.89 11.75
C ARG A 82 -5.97 -5.00 11.87
N TYR A 83 -4.78 -5.53 11.66
CA TYR A 83 -3.57 -4.70 11.70
C TYR A 83 -3.67 -3.61 10.64
N LEU A 84 -3.47 -2.37 11.09
CA LEU A 84 -3.37 -1.22 10.21
C LEU A 84 -2.05 -1.26 9.45
N MET A 85 -2.08 -0.89 8.20
CA MET A 85 -0.90 -0.74 7.38
C MET A 85 -0.93 0.51 6.51
N VAL A 86 0.23 1.09 6.30
CA VAL A 86 0.51 2.01 5.21
C VAL A 86 1.14 1.18 4.10
N LYS A 87 0.53 1.18 2.93
CA LYS A 87 1.11 0.62 1.70
C LYS A 87 1.67 1.75 0.87
N SER A 88 2.96 1.72 0.56
CA SER A 88 3.57 2.71 -0.34
C SER A 88 3.14 2.48 -1.79
N ALA A 89 3.30 3.51 -2.63
CA ALA A 89 2.98 3.43 -4.05
C ALA A 89 3.74 2.31 -4.76
N ARG A 90 4.98 2.06 -4.35
CA ARG A 90 5.87 1.06 -4.98
C ARG A 90 6.00 -0.24 -4.18
N ALA A 91 5.08 -0.53 -3.28
CA ALA A 91 5.06 -1.81 -2.58
C ALA A 91 4.32 -2.88 -3.41
N ALA A 92 5.00 -3.99 -3.67
CA ALA A 92 4.37 -5.23 -4.13
C ALA A 92 3.89 -6.04 -2.92
N ILE A 93 2.82 -6.81 -3.10
CA ILE A 93 2.27 -7.68 -2.05
C ILE A 93 2.11 -9.08 -2.62
N LEU A 94 2.60 -10.08 -1.85
CA LEU A 94 2.48 -11.49 -2.20
C LEU A 94 1.77 -12.24 -1.08
N ILE A 95 0.98 -13.24 -1.47
CA ILE A 95 0.46 -14.28 -0.60
C ILE A 95 0.91 -15.62 -1.21
N PRO A 96 2.12 -16.09 -0.83
CA PRO A 96 2.75 -17.25 -1.45
C PRO A 96 1.93 -18.54 -1.31
N ASP A 97 1.18 -18.67 -0.21
CA ASP A 97 0.36 -19.85 0.11
C ASP A 97 -0.63 -20.20 -1.03
N VAL A 98 -1.04 -19.21 -1.83
CA VAL A 98 -2.01 -19.38 -2.94
C VAL A 98 -1.56 -18.72 -4.25
N GLY A 99 -0.33 -18.23 -4.29
CA GLY A 99 0.23 -17.59 -5.49
C GLY A 99 -0.46 -16.28 -5.88
N LEU A 100 -1.04 -15.55 -4.93
CA LEU A 100 -1.56 -14.21 -5.18
C LEU A 100 -0.42 -13.20 -5.13
N GLU A 101 -0.41 -12.34 -6.14
CA GLU A 101 0.60 -11.30 -6.31
C GLU A 101 -0.04 -10.00 -6.79
N TYR A 102 0.32 -8.91 -6.12
CA TYR A 102 0.07 -7.55 -6.57
C TYR A 102 1.39 -6.89 -6.90
N THR A 103 1.57 -6.47 -8.13
CA THR A 103 2.75 -5.71 -8.58
C THR A 103 2.35 -4.26 -8.83
N PRO A 104 3.07 -3.27 -8.25
CA PRO A 104 2.74 -1.86 -8.45
C PRO A 104 2.96 -1.45 -9.91
N THR A 105 2.14 -0.53 -10.38
CA THR A 105 2.24 0.10 -11.70
C THR A 105 2.57 1.59 -11.54
N MET A 106 2.82 2.29 -12.65
CA MET A 106 3.03 3.74 -12.63
C MET A 106 1.82 4.53 -12.09
N TYR A 107 0.63 3.92 -12.05
CA TYR A 107 -0.59 4.52 -11.52
C TYR A 107 -0.87 4.14 -10.07
N SER A 108 -0.06 3.27 -9.46
CA SER A 108 -0.20 2.89 -8.07
C SER A 108 0.07 4.08 -7.16
N TYR A 109 -0.63 4.13 -6.03
CA TYR A 109 -0.49 5.16 -5.00
C TYR A 109 -0.41 4.51 -3.62
N GLY A 110 0.16 5.26 -2.67
CA GLY A 110 0.20 4.87 -1.27
C GLY A 110 -1.11 5.22 -0.57
N TYR A 111 -1.50 4.38 0.38
CA TYR A 111 -2.71 4.55 1.17
C TYR A 111 -2.61 3.82 2.51
N ILE A 112 -3.55 4.15 3.41
CA ILE A 112 -3.71 3.47 4.69
C ILE A 112 -4.89 2.51 4.58
N THR A 113 -4.68 1.28 5.03
CA THR A 113 -5.67 0.20 5.00
C THR A 113 -5.46 -0.76 6.17
N THR A 114 -6.14 -1.89 6.17
CA THR A 114 -5.88 -3.04 7.03
C THR A 114 -5.36 -4.22 6.21
N VAL A 115 -4.85 -5.25 6.87
CA VAL A 115 -4.50 -6.52 6.21
C VAL A 115 -5.73 -7.12 5.53
N GLU A 116 -6.89 -7.07 6.18
CA GLU A 116 -8.18 -7.48 5.60
C GLU A 116 -8.51 -6.66 4.33
N GLY A 117 -8.28 -5.33 4.38
CA GLY A 117 -8.50 -4.45 3.23
C GLY A 117 -7.71 -4.85 2.00
N ILE A 118 -6.48 -5.34 2.18
CA ILE A 118 -5.67 -5.90 1.09
C ILE A 118 -6.32 -7.16 0.49
N LEU A 119 -6.90 -8.03 1.31
CA LEU A 119 -7.61 -9.21 0.80
C LEU A 119 -8.84 -8.81 -0.02
N TYR A 120 -9.57 -7.76 0.38
CA TYR A 120 -10.68 -7.22 -0.44
C TYR A 120 -10.19 -6.68 -1.78
N GLU A 121 -9.02 -6.05 -1.85
CA GLU A 121 -8.45 -5.61 -3.13
C GLU A 121 -8.10 -6.81 -4.03
N PHE A 122 -7.50 -7.86 -3.48
CA PHE A 122 -7.27 -9.11 -4.21
C PHE A 122 -8.59 -9.74 -4.68
N GLN A 123 -9.62 -9.73 -3.84
CA GLN A 123 -10.95 -10.24 -4.20
C GLN A 123 -11.53 -9.48 -5.39
N GLN A 124 -11.50 -8.15 -5.36
CA GLN A 124 -12.00 -7.33 -6.46
C GLN A 124 -11.20 -7.57 -7.75
N ALA A 125 -9.87 -7.64 -7.66
CA ALA A 125 -9.03 -7.94 -8.81
C ALA A 125 -9.32 -9.33 -9.39
N ALA A 126 -9.49 -10.35 -8.53
CA ALA A 126 -9.85 -11.71 -8.95
C ALA A 126 -11.23 -11.77 -9.62
N LEU A 127 -12.23 -11.07 -9.07
CA LEU A 127 -13.57 -10.97 -9.66
C LEU A 127 -13.51 -10.36 -11.06
N VAL A 128 -12.73 -9.30 -11.25
CA VAL A 128 -12.54 -8.67 -12.56
C VAL A 128 -11.80 -9.61 -13.52
N ALA A 129 -10.70 -10.24 -13.08
CA ALA A 129 -9.91 -11.15 -13.92
C ALA A 129 -10.67 -12.41 -14.33
N CYS A 130 -11.48 -12.97 -13.43
CA CYS A 130 -12.31 -14.15 -13.71
C CYS A 130 -13.52 -13.81 -14.59
N GLY A 131 -14.06 -12.59 -14.48
CA GLY A 131 -15.18 -12.14 -15.31
C GLY A 131 -16.34 -13.13 -15.36
N SER A 132 -16.82 -13.40 -16.58
CA SER A 132 -17.87 -14.40 -16.84
C SER A 132 -17.33 -15.83 -16.97
N VAL A 133 -16.02 -16.03 -17.10
CA VAL A 133 -15.38 -17.33 -17.27
C VAL A 133 -15.00 -17.90 -15.90
N GLN A 134 -15.91 -18.62 -15.28
CA GLN A 134 -15.70 -19.28 -14.00
C GLN A 134 -14.95 -20.61 -14.15
N THR A 135 -13.64 -20.54 -14.34
CA THR A 135 -12.78 -21.72 -14.26
C THR A 135 -12.76 -22.29 -12.83
N GLN A 136 -12.33 -23.56 -12.69
CA GLN A 136 -12.14 -24.14 -11.34
C GLN A 136 -11.14 -23.31 -10.53
N GLN A 137 -10.04 -22.87 -11.14
CA GLN A 137 -9.03 -22.03 -10.51
C GLN A 137 -9.62 -20.70 -9.98
N CYS A 138 -10.51 -20.04 -10.74
CA CYS A 138 -11.19 -18.82 -10.28
C CYS A 138 -12.04 -19.08 -9.04
N ARG A 139 -12.80 -20.18 -9.03
CA ARG A 139 -13.63 -20.55 -7.86
C ARG A 139 -12.77 -20.83 -6.64
N ASP A 140 -11.68 -21.56 -6.82
CA ASP A 140 -10.77 -21.94 -5.72
C ASP A 140 -10.11 -20.71 -5.10
N VAL A 141 -9.59 -19.78 -5.92
CA VAL A 141 -8.98 -18.53 -5.46
C VAL A 141 -9.99 -17.66 -4.74
N LEU A 142 -11.18 -17.42 -5.32
CA LEU A 142 -12.21 -16.59 -4.68
C LEU A 142 -12.71 -17.19 -3.37
N SER A 143 -12.91 -18.51 -3.32
CA SER A 143 -13.31 -19.22 -2.10
C SER A 143 -12.21 -19.15 -1.03
N TRP A 144 -10.94 -19.25 -1.42
CA TRP A 144 -9.82 -19.10 -0.49
C TRP A 144 -9.78 -17.67 0.09
N ILE A 145 -9.90 -16.63 -0.76
CA ILE A 145 -9.90 -15.23 -0.31
C ILE A 145 -11.05 -14.98 0.67
N GLU A 146 -12.25 -15.47 0.37
CA GLU A 146 -13.42 -15.34 1.25
C GLU A 146 -13.15 -15.95 2.64
N ARG A 147 -12.61 -17.16 2.69
CA ARG A 147 -12.23 -17.83 3.94
C ARG A 147 -11.10 -17.07 4.67
N ALA A 148 -10.15 -16.50 3.94
CA ALA A 148 -9.08 -15.69 4.51
C ALA A 148 -9.62 -14.41 5.16
N ILE A 149 -10.55 -13.72 4.50
CA ILE A 149 -11.23 -12.53 5.05
C ILE A 149 -12.00 -12.88 6.33
N ASN A 150 -12.62 -14.05 6.39
CA ASN A 150 -13.34 -14.54 7.57
C ASN A 150 -12.40 -15.07 8.68
N GLY A 151 -11.07 -15.05 8.49
CA GLY A 151 -10.12 -15.57 9.46
C GLY A 151 -10.09 -17.09 9.60
N GLU A 152 -10.64 -17.81 8.63
CA GLU A 152 -10.78 -19.27 8.64
C GLU A 152 -9.52 -20.01 8.14
N VAL A 153 -8.59 -19.30 7.52
CA VAL A 153 -7.35 -19.86 6.98
C VAL A 153 -6.16 -19.01 7.40
N GLU A 154 -5.07 -19.68 7.74
CA GLU A 154 -3.81 -19.01 8.01
C GLU A 154 -3.02 -18.83 6.70
N PHE A 155 -2.31 -17.70 6.59
CA PHE A 155 -1.47 -17.42 5.44
C PHE A 155 -0.30 -16.49 5.79
N THR A 156 0.66 -16.41 4.89
CA THR A 156 1.77 -15.46 4.99
C THR A 156 1.55 -14.32 4.00
N MET A 157 1.56 -13.10 4.50
CA MET A 157 1.61 -11.89 3.65
C MET A 157 3.02 -11.35 3.62
N VAL A 158 3.53 -11.10 2.43
CA VAL A 158 4.84 -10.49 2.19
C VAL A 158 4.63 -9.17 1.48
N VAL A 159 5.24 -8.10 1.99
CA VAL A 159 5.26 -6.78 1.37
C VAL A 159 6.70 -6.47 0.96
N CYS A 160 6.94 -6.34 -0.33
CA CYS A 160 8.21 -5.93 -0.92
C CYS A 160 8.14 -4.43 -1.22
N ASP A 161 8.67 -3.62 -0.34
CA ASP A 161 8.57 -2.17 -0.43
C ASP A 161 9.87 -1.56 -0.96
N PHE A 162 9.82 -1.10 -2.21
CA PHE A 162 10.98 -0.56 -2.91
C PHE A 162 11.33 0.88 -2.53
N ASP A 163 10.44 1.58 -1.85
CA ASP A 163 10.66 2.94 -1.34
C ASP A 163 10.94 2.96 0.17
N GLY A 164 10.63 1.87 0.88
CA GLY A 164 10.78 1.78 2.33
C GLY A 164 9.73 2.56 3.14
N LEU A 165 8.65 3.00 2.50
CA LEU A 165 7.63 3.88 3.07
C LEU A 165 6.39 3.12 3.58
N SER A 166 6.36 1.79 3.46
CA SER A 166 5.29 0.94 4.00
C SER A 166 5.54 0.59 5.46
N LYS A 167 4.45 0.36 6.20
CA LYS A 167 4.49 -0.09 7.58
C LYS A 167 3.24 -0.92 7.90
N ILE A 168 3.42 -2.00 8.64
CA ILE A 168 2.33 -2.75 9.25
C ILE A 168 2.45 -2.57 10.76
N VAL A 169 1.35 -2.22 11.43
CA VAL A 169 1.32 -2.00 12.87
C VAL A 169 0.89 -3.28 13.57
N GLY A 170 1.86 -4.06 14.00
CA GLY A 170 1.64 -5.33 14.70
C GLY A 170 2.92 -5.85 15.33
N GLU A 171 2.78 -6.65 16.40
CA GLU A 171 3.91 -7.19 17.14
C GLU A 171 4.64 -8.32 16.39
N ASP A 172 3.92 -9.03 15.53
CA ASP A 172 4.40 -10.22 14.81
C ASP A 172 4.95 -9.91 13.40
N VAL A 173 5.17 -8.64 13.08
CA VAL A 173 5.71 -8.21 11.79
C VAL A 173 7.22 -8.32 11.78
N ILE A 174 7.76 -9.09 10.85
CA ILE A 174 9.20 -9.24 10.64
C ILE A 174 9.62 -8.29 9.53
N GLU A 175 10.54 -7.37 9.84
CA GLU A 175 11.14 -6.46 8.87
C GLU A 175 12.55 -6.94 8.52
N GLY A 176 12.90 -6.93 7.24
CA GLY A 176 14.20 -7.32 6.73
C GLY A 176 14.53 -6.68 5.39
N GLU A 177 15.68 -7.02 4.83
CA GLU A 177 16.10 -6.57 3.51
C GLU A 177 15.31 -7.29 2.40
N LEU A 178 15.26 -6.67 1.21
CA LEU A 178 14.69 -7.30 0.03
C LEU A 178 15.51 -8.54 -0.36
N ASP A 179 14.86 -9.69 -0.40
CA ASP A 179 15.45 -10.93 -0.92
C ASP A 179 15.23 -11.12 -2.43
N GLU A 180 15.68 -12.26 -2.96
CA GLU A 180 15.55 -12.58 -4.38
C GLU A 180 14.09 -12.64 -4.85
N THR A 181 13.16 -13.07 -3.98
CA THR A 181 11.72 -13.07 -4.30
C THR A 181 11.21 -11.66 -4.55
N CYS A 182 11.58 -10.71 -3.69
CA CYS A 182 11.21 -9.30 -3.88
C CYS A 182 11.93 -8.68 -5.09
N LYS A 183 13.21 -9.00 -5.30
CA LYS A 183 14.00 -8.45 -6.42
C LYS A 183 13.47 -8.88 -7.78
N SER A 184 12.92 -10.09 -7.91
CA SER A 184 12.33 -10.57 -9.16
C SER A 184 11.14 -9.73 -9.62
N LEU A 185 10.43 -9.07 -8.68
CA LEU A 185 9.27 -8.23 -8.97
C LEU A 185 9.64 -6.85 -9.55
N ILE A 186 10.89 -6.40 -9.36
CA ILE A 186 11.37 -5.10 -9.88
C ILE A 186 11.36 -5.09 -11.41
N SER A 187 11.65 -6.22 -12.06
CA SER A 187 11.74 -6.32 -13.51
C SER A 187 10.41 -6.08 -14.24
N TYR A 188 9.30 -6.09 -13.54
CA TYR A 188 7.95 -5.84 -14.10
C TYR A 188 7.45 -4.40 -13.86
N SER A 189 8.24 -3.55 -13.18
CA SER A 189 7.80 -2.21 -12.72
C SER A 189 8.41 -1.05 -13.52
N ILE A 190 9.00 -1.32 -14.69
CA ILE A 190 9.61 -0.31 -15.60
C ILE A 190 8.72 -0.08 -16.80
#